data_d1ab1a8d80eeaec8c81af97ee2a89029
#
_entry.id   d1ab1a8d80eeaec8c81af97ee2a89029
#
_cell.length_a   1.000
_cell.length_b   1.000
_cell.length_c   1.000
_cell.angle_alpha   90.00
_cell.angle_beta   90.00
_cell.angle_gamma   90.00
#
_symmetry.space_group_name_H-M   'P 1'
#
loop_
_entity.id
_entity.type
_entity.pdbx_description
1 polymer ?
#
loop_
_entity_poly.entity_id
_entity_poly.type
_entity_poly.pdbx_seq_one_letter_code
_entity_poly.pdbx_strand_id
1 'polypeptide(L)'
;GKYSHIFLLTTMITVVVMLGLASSVSSTLFAQSPLHSGHAAANDTISKYTGQEDRIIKSLSSEDIKSLQTGTGDAFGGMAKLAELNGYPGPRHVLDLANKLKLTDEQKKNITTIYNDMKKKAIELGQKIIDIERIANEEFVNKSITDTQIKQLILKSAEIYGQLRYTHLNTHLKMLDILTSEQTALYNSLRGYSYSGQ
;
A
#
# COMPACT_ATOMS: atom_id res chain seq x y z
N GLY A 1 49.05 -4.74 24.19
CA GLY A 1 48.57 -4.17 25.43
C GLY A 1 47.10 -4.05 25.42
N LYS A 2 46.33 -4.84 26.18
CA LYS A 2 45.55 -4.50 27.37
C LYS A 2 44.45 -3.46 27.09
N TYR A 3 43.17 -3.62 27.31
CA TYR A 3 42.40 -4.22 28.40
C TYR A 3 40.98 -4.54 27.94
N SER A 4 40.50 -5.65 28.47
CA SER A 4 39.14 -6.14 28.57
C SER A 4 38.35 -5.31 29.60
N HIS A 5 37.08 -4.97 29.35
CA HIS A 5 36.08 -4.67 30.38
C HIS A 5 34.73 -5.23 29.99
N ILE A 6 34.40 -6.34 30.66
CA ILE A 6 33.08 -6.93 30.79
C ILE A 6 32.32 -6.08 31.83
N PHE A 7 31.13 -5.59 31.49
CA PHE A 7 30.17 -5.10 32.48
C PHE A 7 28.92 -6.00 32.47
N LEU A 8 28.85 -6.81 33.53
CA LEU A 8 27.64 -7.52 33.95
C LEU A 8 26.74 -6.51 34.68
N LEU A 9 25.50 -6.37 34.28
CA LEU A 9 24.48 -5.67 35.06
C LEU A 9 23.35 -6.65 35.38
N THR A 10 23.31 -7.06 36.62
CA THR A 10 22.29 -7.85 37.30
C THR A 10 21.05 -6.97 37.55
N THR A 11 19.89 -7.34 37.01
CA THR A 11 18.60 -6.74 37.37
C THR A 11 17.94 -7.49 38.50
N MET A 12 17.73 -6.81 39.60
CA MET A 12 16.95 -7.22 40.77
C MET A 12 15.45 -7.17 40.44
N ILE A 13 14.77 -8.28 40.64
CA ILE A 13 13.31 -8.36 40.61
C ILE A 13 12.79 -8.10 42.02
N THR A 14 12.05 -7.05 42.21
CA THR A 14 11.33 -6.76 43.45
C THR A 14 9.87 -7.18 43.30
N VAL A 15 9.46 -8.24 43.98
CA VAL A 15 8.10 -8.70 44.14
C VAL A 15 7.51 -7.93 45.34
N VAL A 16 6.45 -7.15 45.08
CA VAL A 16 5.63 -6.55 46.14
C VAL A 16 4.29 -7.32 46.18
N VAL A 17 4.14 -8.08 47.24
CA VAL A 17 2.86 -8.70 47.65
C VAL A 17 2.13 -7.67 48.52
N MET A 18 0.94 -7.27 48.13
CA MET A 18 0.00 -6.55 49.00
C MET A 18 -1.27 -7.38 49.16
N LEU A 19 -1.48 -7.83 50.39
CA LEU A 19 -2.70 -8.42 50.90
C LEU A 19 -3.72 -7.31 51.26
N GLY A 20 -4.99 -7.57 50.89
CA GLY A 20 -6.11 -7.39 51.76
C GLY A 20 -6.84 -6.07 51.74
N LEU A 21 -8.11 -6.10 51.34
CA LEU A 21 -9.25 -5.84 52.24
C LEU A 21 -10.54 -5.93 51.44
N ALA A 22 -11.40 -6.83 51.87
CA ALA A 22 -12.78 -6.97 51.41
C ALA A 22 -13.61 -5.77 51.89
N SER A 23 -14.35 -5.16 50.98
CA SER A 23 -15.48 -4.30 51.33
C SER A 23 -16.65 -4.65 50.42
N SER A 24 -17.63 -5.23 51.01
CA SER A 24 -18.96 -5.48 50.48
C SER A 24 -19.69 -4.17 50.21
N VAL A 25 -20.10 -3.93 48.96
CA VAL A 25 -21.10 -2.92 48.63
C VAL A 25 -22.13 -3.48 47.66
N SER A 26 -23.34 -3.43 48.15
CA SER A 26 -24.67 -3.66 47.65
C SER A 26 -24.89 -3.69 46.15
N SER A 27 -25.61 -4.75 45.75
CA SER A 27 -26.24 -4.96 44.45
C SER A 27 -27.26 -3.88 44.12
N THR A 28 -27.01 -3.06 43.10
CA THR A 28 -28.09 -2.41 42.36
C THR A 28 -28.27 -3.16 41.03
N LEU A 29 -29.40 -3.84 40.89
CA LEU A 29 -29.85 -4.41 39.62
C LEU A 29 -30.09 -3.27 38.63
N PHE A 30 -29.18 -3.11 37.69
CA PHE A 30 -29.51 -2.47 36.43
C PHE A 30 -29.90 -3.56 35.44
N ALA A 31 -31.17 -3.52 35.04
CA ALA A 31 -31.70 -4.34 33.98
C ALA A 31 -30.90 -4.04 32.70
N GLN A 32 -30.01 -4.96 32.31
CA GLN A 32 -29.42 -4.97 30.99
C GLN A 32 -30.49 -5.43 30.01
N SER A 33 -30.96 -4.50 29.18
CA SER A 33 -31.63 -4.85 27.93
C SER A 33 -30.65 -5.61 27.06
N PRO A 34 -30.99 -6.77 26.54
CA PRO A 34 -30.12 -7.44 25.56
C PRO A 34 -30.22 -6.70 24.23
N LEU A 35 -29.29 -5.79 23.98
CA LEU A 35 -28.98 -5.40 22.61
C LEU A 35 -28.31 -6.61 21.92
N HIS A 36 -29.17 -7.52 21.47
CA HIS A 36 -28.82 -8.48 20.46
C HIS A 36 -28.61 -7.69 19.16
N SER A 37 -27.43 -7.13 18.99
CA SER A 37 -26.89 -6.92 17.66
C SER A 37 -26.68 -8.30 17.06
N GLY A 38 -27.73 -8.81 16.41
CA GLY A 38 -27.60 -9.94 15.52
C GLY A 38 -26.61 -9.57 14.41
N HIS A 39 -25.36 -9.83 14.64
CA HIS A 39 -24.48 -10.15 13.55
C HIS A 39 -25.05 -11.45 12.99
N ALA A 40 -25.83 -11.33 11.90
CA ALA A 40 -26.09 -12.46 11.04
C ALA A 40 -24.72 -13.10 10.81
N ALA A 41 -24.51 -14.32 11.27
CA ALA A 41 -23.37 -15.13 10.92
C ALA A 41 -23.39 -15.17 9.39
N ALA A 42 -22.54 -14.35 8.77
CA ALA A 42 -22.26 -14.45 7.36
C ALA A 42 -21.91 -15.92 7.17
N ASN A 43 -22.53 -16.57 6.17
CA ASN A 43 -22.31 -17.98 5.88
C ASN A 43 -20.81 -18.18 5.67
N ASP A 44 -20.10 -18.56 6.72
CA ASP A 44 -18.62 -18.71 6.75
C ASP A 44 -18.11 -19.78 5.78
N THR A 45 -19.06 -20.49 5.13
CA THR A 45 -18.79 -21.52 4.13
C THR A 45 -18.65 -20.99 2.72
N ILE A 46 -19.17 -19.77 2.42
CA ILE A 46 -19.07 -19.17 1.09
C ILE A 46 -17.77 -18.37 1.02
N SER A 47 -16.91 -18.71 0.06
CA SER A 47 -15.65 -18.02 -0.13
C SER A 47 -15.85 -16.54 -0.51
N LYS A 48 -15.01 -15.66 0.05
CA LYS A 48 -14.91 -14.24 -0.37
C LYS A 48 -14.48 -14.07 -1.82
N TYR A 49 -13.98 -15.13 -2.46
CA TYR A 49 -13.54 -15.12 -3.86
C TYR A 49 -14.63 -15.57 -4.83
N THR A 50 -15.84 -15.91 -4.36
CA THR A 50 -16.96 -16.34 -5.23
C THR A 50 -17.18 -15.31 -6.35
N GLY A 51 -17.28 -15.77 -7.60
CA GLY A 51 -17.43 -14.97 -8.82
C GLY A 51 -16.09 -14.51 -9.43
N GLN A 52 -14.96 -14.74 -8.76
CA GLN A 52 -13.64 -14.43 -9.32
C GLN A 52 -13.04 -15.62 -10.08
N GLU A 53 -13.63 -16.80 -9.95
CA GLU A 53 -13.25 -18.01 -10.68
C GLU A 53 -13.43 -17.87 -12.19
N ASP A 54 -14.24 -16.93 -12.66
CA ASP A 54 -14.48 -16.64 -14.08
C ASP A 54 -13.46 -15.64 -14.68
N ARG A 55 -12.56 -15.07 -13.87
CA ARG A 55 -11.51 -14.18 -14.37
C ARG A 55 -10.57 -14.92 -15.33
N ILE A 56 -10.10 -14.23 -16.36
CA ILE A 56 -9.11 -14.76 -17.32
C ILE A 56 -7.80 -15.09 -16.61
N ILE A 57 -7.33 -14.17 -15.77
CA ILE A 57 -6.21 -14.37 -14.83
C ILE A 57 -6.81 -14.21 -13.43
N LYS A 58 -6.88 -15.29 -12.67
CA LYS A 58 -7.65 -15.33 -11.42
C LYS A 58 -7.13 -14.39 -10.35
N SER A 59 -5.83 -14.11 -10.35
CA SER A 59 -5.15 -13.21 -9.41
C SER A 59 -5.29 -11.72 -9.75
N LEU A 60 -5.75 -11.37 -10.97
CA LEU A 60 -5.85 -9.99 -11.43
C LEU A 60 -7.30 -9.61 -11.75
N SER A 61 -7.76 -8.48 -11.23
CA SER A 61 -9.02 -7.88 -11.67
C SER A 61 -8.87 -7.22 -13.06
N SER A 62 -9.99 -6.94 -13.73
CA SER A 62 -9.99 -6.19 -14.99
C SER A 62 -9.38 -4.79 -14.80
N GLU A 63 -9.61 -4.17 -13.66
CA GLU A 63 -9.07 -2.87 -13.27
C GLU A 63 -7.56 -2.95 -13.08
N ASP A 64 -7.04 -3.99 -12.40
CA ASP A 64 -5.60 -4.22 -12.26
C ASP A 64 -4.93 -4.38 -13.62
N ILE A 65 -5.48 -5.23 -14.49
CA ILE A 65 -4.97 -5.46 -15.85
C ILE A 65 -4.92 -4.14 -16.63
N LYS A 66 -6.03 -3.38 -16.62
CA LYS A 66 -6.10 -2.09 -17.30
C LYS A 66 -5.05 -1.11 -16.78
N SER A 67 -4.91 -1.01 -15.45
CA SER A 67 -3.92 -0.12 -14.83
C SER A 67 -2.49 -0.52 -15.19
N LEU A 68 -2.17 -1.82 -15.17
CA LEU A 68 -0.87 -2.34 -15.56
C LEU A 68 -0.55 -2.05 -17.04
N GLN A 69 -1.55 -2.19 -17.94
CA GLN A 69 -1.40 -1.92 -19.37
C GLN A 69 -1.26 -0.43 -19.69
N THR A 70 -1.86 0.43 -18.90
CA THR A 70 -1.87 1.89 -19.14
C THR A 70 -0.86 2.67 -18.30
N GLY A 71 -0.24 2.02 -17.32
CA GLY A 71 0.78 2.63 -16.44
C GLY A 71 0.22 3.69 -15.49
N THR A 72 -1.08 3.62 -15.12
CA THR A 72 -1.73 4.64 -14.29
C THR A 72 -1.35 4.56 -12.80
N GLY A 73 -0.85 3.42 -12.33
CA GLY A 73 -0.46 3.22 -10.94
C GLY A 73 -1.62 2.88 -9.98
N ASP A 74 -2.82 2.63 -10.50
CA ASP A 74 -4.01 2.32 -9.69
C ASP A 74 -4.11 0.83 -9.30
N ALA A 75 -3.33 -0.05 -9.96
CA ALA A 75 -3.31 -1.48 -9.65
C ALA A 75 -2.97 -1.76 -8.19
N PHE A 76 -3.51 -2.86 -7.66
CA PHE A 76 -3.26 -3.36 -6.30
C PHE A 76 -3.54 -2.33 -5.20
N GLY A 77 -4.53 -1.48 -5.40
CA GLY A 77 -4.94 -0.45 -4.44
C GLY A 77 -4.10 0.83 -4.45
N GLY A 78 -3.26 1.01 -5.46
CA GLY A 78 -2.48 2.23 -5.68
C GLY A 78 -1.00 2.10 -5.34
N MET A 79 -0.16 2.10 -6.38
CA MET A 79 1.29 1.92 -6.29
C MET A 79 1.99 3.00 -5.47
N ALA A 80 1.54 4.26 -5.59
CA ALA A 80 2.14 5.41 -4.93
C ALA A 80 1.31 5.97 -3.77
N LYS A 81 0.29 5.25 -3.32
CA LYS A 81 -0.59 5.68 -2.22
C LYS A 81 0.20 6.08 -0.97
N LEU A 82 1.27 5.35 -0.65
CA LEU A 82 2.17 5.67 0.46
C LEU A 82 2.75 7.08 0.36
N ALA A 83 3.20 7.50 -0.83
CA ALA A 83 3.76 8.83 -1.04
C ALA A 83 2.67 9.91 -1.07
N GLU A 84 1.61 9.69 -1.85
CA GLU A 84 0.50 10.65 -1.99
C GLU A 84 -0.11 11.01 -0.63
N LEU A 85 -0.41 10.03 0.22
CA LEU A 85 -1.01 10.26 1.53
C LEU A 85 -0.05 10.83 2.58
N ASN A 86 1.25 10.90 2.28
CA ASN A 86 2.25 11.57 3.12
C ASN A 86 2.72 12.90 2.53
N GLY A 87 1.93 13.50 1.63
CA GLY A 87 2.16 14.84 1.14
C GLY A 87 3.13 14.96 -0.03
N TYR A 88 3.47 13.84 -0.69
CA TYR A 88 4.32 13.83 -1.88
C TYR A 88 3.45 13.87 -3.14
N PRO A 89 3.39 15.00 -3.87
CA PRO A 89 2.53 15.15 -5.05
C PRO A 89 2.85 14.17 -6.17
N GLY A 90 1.80 13.66 -6.83
CA GLY A 90 1.95 12.82 -8.02
C GLY A 90 2.01 13.64 -9.31
N PRO A 91 2.87 13.27 -10.28
CA PRO A 91 3.13 14.10 -11.47
C PRO A 91 1.89 14.30 -12.33
N ARG A 92 1.02 13.29 -12.50
CA ARG A 92 -0.21 13.41 -13.28
C ARG A 92 -1.12 14.50 -12.71
N HIS A 93 -1.43 14.43 -11.43
CA HIS A 93 -2.32 15.40 -10.80
C HIS A 93 -1.68 16.79 -10.65
N VAL A 94 -0.35 16.86 -10.53
CA VAL A 94 0.36 18.15 -10.60
C VAL A 94 0.15 18.81 -11.97
N LEU A 95 0.24 18.05 -13.05
CA LEU A 95 -0.03 18.55 -14.41
C LEU A 95 -1.51 18.94 -14.60
N ASP A 96 -2.45 18.12 -14.09
CA ASP A 96 -3.87 18.43 -14.12
C ASP A 96 -4.20 19.76 -13.39
N LEU A 97 -3.43 20.06 -12.34
CA LEU A 97 -3.57 21.28 -11.54
C LEU A 97 -2.61 22.40 -11.94
N ALA A 98 -1.90 22.29 -13.07
CA ALA A 98 -0.83 23.19 -13.47
C ALA A 98 -1.19 24.68 -13.38
N ASN A 99 -2.38 25.07 -13.82
CA ASN A 99 -2.85 26.45 -13.76
C ASN A 99 -3.10 26.93 -12.33
N LYS A 100 -3.71 26.08 -11.47
CA LYS A 100 -3.98 26.40 -10.08
C LYS A 100 -2.70 26.51 -9.26
N LEU A 101 -1.72 25.64 -9.56
CA LEU A 101 -0.39 25.64 -8.94
C LEU A 101 0.53 26.72 -9.52
N LYS A 102 0.11 27.42 -10.57
CA LYS A 102 0.92 28.44 -11.29
C LYS A 102 2.28 27.89 -11.69
N LEU A 103 2.32 26.66 -12.25
CA LEU A 103 3.56 26.07 -12.71
C LEU A 103 4.22 26.93 -13.79
N THR A 104 5.52 27.11 -13.68
CA THR A 104 6.31 27.70 -14.79
C THR A 104 6.35 26.75 -15.99
N ASP A 105 6.70 27.28 -17.17
CA ASP A 105 6.82 26.43 -18.36
C ASP A 105 7.97 25.40 -18.22
N GLU A 106 9.02 25.76 -17.50
CA GLU A 106 10.11 24.84 -17.17
C GLU A 106 9.64 23.72 -16.25
N GLN A 107 8.88 24.02 -15.18
CA GLN A 107 8.30 23.01 -14.30
C GLN A 107 7.39 22.07 -15.08
N LYS A 108 6.48 22.60 -15.92
CA LYS A 108 5.58 21.79 -16.78
C LYS A 108 6.37 20.85 -17.67
N LYS A 109 7.40 21.35 -18.35
CA LYS A 109 8.27 20.54 -19.23
C LYS A 109 8.94 19.42 -18.47
N ASN A 110 9.58 19.73 -17.34
CA ASN A 110 10.30 18.77 -16.53
C ASN A 110 9.35 17.68 -15.97
N ILE A 111 8.20 18.08 -15.43
CA ILE A 111 7.21 17.16 -14.88
C ILE A 111 6.62 16.27 -15.99
N THR A 112 6.34 16.83 -17.16
CA THR A 112 5.85 16.05 -18.32
C THR A 112 6.86 14.98 -18.74
N THR A 113 8.15 15.32 -18.79
CA THR A 113 9.21 14.36 -19.11
C THR A 113 9.25 13.22 -18.08
N ILE A 114 9.28 13.56 -16.79
CA ILE A 114 9.31 12.59 -15.70
C ILE A 114 8.07 11.69 -15.73
N TYR A 115 6.89 12.26 -15.97
CA TYR A 115 5.64 11.51 -16.07
C TYR A 115 5.65 10.52 -17.25
N ASN A 116 6.11 10.97 -18.42
CA ASN A 116 6.18 10.12 -19.61
C ASN A 116 7.18 8.97 -19.44
N ASP A 117 8.33 9.23 -18.86
CA ASP A 117 9.36 8.20 -18.59
C ASP A 117 8.84 7.17 -17.57
N MET A 118 8.22 7.64 -16.49
CA MET A 118 7.56 6.78 -15.52
C MET A 118 6.51 5.90 -16.19
N LYS A 119 5.60 6.50 -16.97
CA LYS A 119 4.51 5.79 -17.63
C LYS A 119 5.02 4.71 -18.59
N LYS A 120 6.02 5.03 -19.39
CA LYS A 120 6.66 4.06 -20.31
C LYS A 120 7.22 2.88 -19.53
N LYS A 121 7.96 3.13 -18.45
CA LYS A 121 8.54 2.09 -17.61
C LYS A 121 7.47 1.28 -16.88
N ALA A 122 6.43 1.94 -16.38
CA ALA A 122 5.31 1.28 -15.71
C ALA A 122 4.56 0.33 -16.64
N ILE A 123 4.32 0.71 -17.89
CA ILE A 123 3.68 -0.15 -18.91
C ILE A 123 4.55 -1.39 -19.19
N GLU A 124 5.86 -1.20 -19.38
CA GLU A 124 6.80 -2.32 -19.62
C GLU A 124 6.77 -3.33 -18.46
N LEU A 125 6.88 -2.85 -17.22
CA LEU A 125 6.87 -3.69 -16.03
C LEU A 125 5.49 -4.31 -15.78
N GLY A 126 4.42 -3.55 -16.02
CA GLY A 126 3.04 -4.02 -15.90
C GLY A 126 2.75 -5.19 -16.85
N GLN A 127 3.21 -5.11 -18.10
CA GLN A 127 3.05 -6.21 -19.05
C GLN A 127 3.79 -7.48 -18.57
N LYS A 128 4.99 -7.35 -18.02
CA LYS A 128 5.73 -8.49 -17.45
C LYS A 128 4.99 -9.14 -16.28
N ILE A 129 4.33 -8.36 -15.42
CA ILE A 129 3.49 -8.90 -14.34
C ILE A 129 2.32 -9.69 -14.93
N ILE A 130 1.59 -9.11 -15.89
CA ILE A 130 0.46 -9.79 -16.55
C ILE A 130 0.90 -11.12 -17.16
N ASP A 131 2.04 -11.14 -17.84
CA ASP A 131 2.56 -12.36 -18.48
C ASP A 131 2.91 -13.45 -17.46
N ILE A 132 3.55 -13.08 -16.35
CA ILE A 132 3.91 -14.03 -15.29
C ILE A 132 2.65 -14.58 -14.60
N GLU A 133 1.70 -13.72 -14.25
CA GLU A 133 0.45 -14.13 -13.61
C GLU A 133 -0.39 -15.01 -14.55
N ARG A 134 -0.38 -14.72 -15.85
CA ARG A 134 -1.03 -15.56 -16.87
C ARG A 134 -0.40 -16.96 -16.94
N ILE A 135 0.94 -17.05 -17.00
CA ILE A 135 1.64 -18.34 -17.01
C ILE A 135 1.32 -19.13 -15.75
N ALA A 136 1.41 -18.51 -14.57
CA ALA A 136 1.07 -19.17 -13.32
C ALA A 136 -0.38 -19.66 -13.32
N ASN A 137 -1.32 -18.84 -13.79
CA ASN A 137 -2.73 -19.21 -13.89
C ASN A 137 -2.94 -20.42 -14.82
N GLU A 138 -2.32 -20.44 -15.98
CA GLU A 138 -2.41 -21.55 -16.95
C GLU A 138 -1.88 -22.86 -16.35
N GLU A 139 -0.73 -22.83 -15.68
CA GLU A 139 -0.15 -23.99 -15.00
C GLU A 139 -1.06 -24.54 -13.89
N PHE A 140 -1.71 -23.66 -13.12
CA PHE A 140 -2.70 -24.08 -12.12
C PHE A 140 -3.98 -24.66 -12.75
N VAL A 141 -4.49 -24.05 -13.83
CA VAL A 141 -5.66 -24.55 -14.56
C VAL A 141 -5.40 -25.95 -15.10
N ASN A 142 -4.24 -26.19 -15.69
CA ASN A 142 -3.84 -27.46 -16.27
C ASN A 142 -3.40 -28.50 -15.24
N LYS A 143 -3.32 -28.14 -13.93
CA LYS A 143 -2.80 -29.01 -12.87
C LYS A 143 -1.36 -29.49 -13.10
N SER A 144 -0.57 -28.69 -13.83
CA SER A 144 0.81 -28.98 -14.21
C SER A 144 1.85 -28.28 -13.34
N ILE A 145 1.45 -27.31 -12.52
CA ILE A 145 2.35 -26.51 -11.67
C ILE A 145 3.11 -27.40 -10.66
N THR A 146 4.41 -27.20 -10.56
CA THR A 146 5.27 -27.82 -9.56
C THR A 146 5.70 -26.81 -8.50
N ASP A 147 6.15 -27.27 -7.33
CA ASP A 147 6.69 -26.43 -6.25
C ASP A 147 7.82 -25.52 -6.75
N THR A 148 8.74 -26.06 -7.54
CA THR A 148 9.85 -25.29 -8.10
C THR A 148 9.36 -24.19 -9.04
N GLN A 149 8.42 -24.49 -9.92
CA GLN A 149 7.86 -23.53 -10.87
C GLN A 149 7.12 -22.41 -10.16
N ILE A 150 6.26 -22.72 -9.18
CA ILE A 150 5.52 -21.68 -8.46
C ILE A 150 6.48 -20.76 -7.72
N LYS A 151 7.51 -21.31 -7.06
CA LYS A 151 8.53 -20.50 -6.37
C LYS A 151 9.22 -19.53 -7.33
N GLN A 152 9.65 -20.00 -8.50
CA GLN A 152 10.30 -19.16 -9.51
C GLN A 152 9.39 -18.06 -10.04
N LEU A 153 8.14 -18.39 -10.39
CA LEU A 153 7.16 -17.43 -10.92
C LEU A 153 6.82 -16.35 -9.89
N ILE A 154 6.56 -16.74 -8.63
CA ILE A 154 6.19 -15.80 -7.57
C ILE A 154 7.35 -14.88 -7.18
N LEU A 155 8.57 -15.40 -7.07
CA LEU A 155 9.74 -14.56 -6.77
C LEU A 155 10.02 -13.58 -7.92
N LYS A 156 9.84 -14.01 -9.17
CA LYS A 156 10.00 -13.13 -10.33
C LYS A 156 8.92 -12.05 -10.38
N SER A 157 7.68 -12.41 -10.11
CA SER A 157 6.56 -11.46 -10.01
C SER A 157 6.82 -10.41 -8.91
N ALA A 158 7.28 -10.85 -7.73
CA ALA A 158 7.59 -9.97 -6.62
C ALA A 158 8.72 -8.97 -6.94
N GLU A 159 9.77 -9.43 -7.64
CA GLU A 159 10.86 -8.56 -8.11
C GLU A 159 10.34 -7.46 -9.04
N ILE A 160 9.55 -7.84 -10.04
CA ILE A 160 9.01 -6.89 -11.02
C ILE A 160 7.99 -5.96 -10.38
N TYR A 161 7.16 -6.45 -9.48
CA TYR A 161 6.25 -5.63 -8.67
C TYR A 161 7.03 -4.59 -7.85
N GLY A 162 8.12 -4.99 -7.21
CA GLY A 162 8.99 -4.06 -6.47
C GLY A 162 9.55 -2.96 -7.37
N GLN A 163 10.03 -3.31 -8.58
CA GLN A 163 10.51 -2.34 -9.58
C GLN A 163 9.39 -1.40 -10.04
N LEU A 164 8.19 -1.92 -10.30
CA LEU A 164 7.03 -1.12 -10.69
C LEU A 164 6.64 -0.13 -9.59
N ARG A 165 6.52 -0.61 -8.36
CA ARG A 165 6.20 0.23 -7.21
C ARG A 165 7.25 1.32 -6.98
N TYR A 166 8.53 0.97 -7.07
CA TYR A 166 9.63 1.94 -6.99
C TYR A 166 9.54 2.99 -8.09
N THR A 167 9.21 2.60 -9.33
CA THR A 167 9.04 3.51 -10.47
C THR A 167 8.00 4.60 -10.16
N HIS A 168 6.87 4.23 -9.57
CA HIS A 168 5.84 5.19 -9.16
C HIS A 168 6.28 6.04 -7.95
N LEU A 169 6.77 5.42 -6.87
CA LEU A 169 7.16 6.12 -5.65
C LEU A 169 8.30 7.12 -5.87
N ASN A 170 9.34 6.73 -6.64
CA ASN A 170 10.47 7.59 -6.95
C ASN A 170 10.05 8.84 -7.73
N THR A 171 9.00 8.74 -8.52
CA THR A 171 8.47 9.89 -9.27
C THR A 171 7.86 10.93 -8.34
N HIS A 172 7.18 10.50 -7.27
CA HIS A 172 6.67 11.41 -6.24
C HIS A 172 7.80 12.12 -5.48
N LEU A 173 8.92 11.44 -5.21
CA LEU A 173 10.10 12.09 -4.62
C LEU A 173 10.62 13.22 -5.53
N LYS A 174 10.74 12.97 -6.83
CA LYS A 174 11.22 13.96 -7.80
C LYS A 174 10.33 15.20 -7.87
N MET A 175 9.05 15.10 -7.54
CA MET A 175 8.15 16.27 -7.52
C MET A 175 8.57 17.31 -6.48
N LEU A 176 9.09 16.88 -5.32
CA LEU A 176 9.57 17.82 -4.30
C LEU A 176 10.81 18.60 -4.72
N ASP A 177 11.62 18.05 -5.62
CA ASP A 177 12.79 18.76 -6.18
C ASP A 177 12.40 19.84 -7.20
N ILE A 178 11.20 19.77 -7.76
CA ILE A 178 10.72 20.66 -8.82
C ILE A 178 9.72 21.69 -8.28
N LEU A 179 8.85 21.29 -7.36
CA LEU A 179 7.81 22.14 -6.79
C LEU A 179 8.36 22.97 -5.62
N THR A 180 7.85 24.20 -5.48
CA THR A 180 8.09 24.96 -4.26
C THR A 180 7.28 24.38 -3.09
N SER A 181 7.66 24.76 -1.86
CA SER A 181 6.91 24.36 -0.66
C SER A 181 5.46 24.85 -0.71
N GLU A 182 5.23 26.06 -1.24
CA GLU A 182 3.91 26.65 -1.40
C GLU A 182 3.06 25.89 -2.43
N GLN A 183 3.68 25.50 -3.55
CA GLN A 183 3.01 24.68 -4.56
C GLN A 183 2.64 23.29 -4.02
N THR A 184 3.53 22.68 -3.23
CA THR A 184 3.26 21.39 -2.57
C THR A 184 2.13 21.50 -1.56
N ALA A 185 2.14 22.52 -0.70
CA ALA A 185 1.06 22.77 0.27
C ALA A 185 -0.29 23.04 -0.43
N LEU A 186 -0.29 23.83 -1.49
CA LEU A 186 -1.48 24.12 -2.27
C LEU A 186 -2.00 22.86 -3.00
N TYR A 187 -1.11 22.05 -3.55
CA TYR A 187 -1.48 20.76 -4.14
C TYR A 187 -2.23 19.89 -3.13
N ASN A 188 -1.66 19.70 -1.94
CA ASN A 188 -2.27 18.87 -0.90
C ASN A 188 -3.66 19.39 -0.50
N SER A 189 -3.80 20.71 -0.34
CA SER A 189 -5.09 21.35 -0.07
C SER A 189 -6.11 21.13 -1.19
N LEU A 190 -5.70 21.31 -2.45
CA LEU A 190 -6.57 21.10 -3.62
C LEU A 190 -6.99 19.64 -3.80
N ARG A 191 -6.18 18.69 -3.33
CA ARG A 191 -6.48 17.26 -3.30
C ARG A 191 -7.38 16.86 -2.11
N GLY A 192 -7.67 17.79 -1.19
CA GLY A 192 -8.50 17.54 -0.01
C GLY A 192 -7.75 16.87 1.15
N TYR A 193 -6.42 16.87 1.12
CA TYR A 193 -5.63 16.31 2.22
C TYR A 193 -5.46 17.35 3.34
N SER A 194 -5.66 16.90 4.57
CA SER A 194 -5.38 17.67 5.78
C SER A 194 -4.38 16.91 6.65
N TYR A 195 -3.24 17.53 6.93
CA TYR A 195 -2.22 16.94 7.79
C TYR A 195 -2.29 17.62 9.15
N SER A 196 -2.68 16.83 10.19
CA SER A 196 -2.71 17.32 11.57
C SER A 196 -1.26 17.43 12.07
N GLY A 197 -0.75 18.65 12.24
CA GLY A 197 0.52 18.89 12.94
C GLY A 197 1.73 19.28 12.09
N GLN A 198 1.52 19.92 10.93
CA GLN A 198 2.57 20.68 10.24
C GLN A 198 2.34 22.16 10.34
#